data_0767ad4067a7849cead1acbce16be575
#
_entry.id   0767ad4067a7849cead1acbce16be575
#
_cell.length_a   1.000
_cell.length_b   1.000
_cell.length_c   1.000
_cell.angle_alpha   90.00
_cell.angle_beta   90.00
_cell.angle_gamma   90.00
#
_symmetry.space_group_name_H-M   'P 1'
#
loop_
_entity.id
_entity.type
_entity.pdbx_description
1 polymer ?
#
loop_
_entity_poly.entity_id
_entity_poly.type
_entity_poly.pdbx_seq_one_letter_code
_entity_poly.pdbx_strand_id
1 'polypeptide(L)'
;KNKNLKILLVMGSAAAPVPNSQMFKDNIYDSLITLGHDVRLIQFDKYLKEHQREAREDQKRILEEHIIKTFKSEGPFDYFLGFLSDQQVTPDLYKELNKDVFTLNWTCNSHQFDDLHKTISPYVGLNTYIWKSHEALYDSVGAKSYWLPMAANEGQYKRSKNKDIDISFVGSAYGNRPYYIWRLLQSGVSLQLFGPGWQFNNTISNLLRLYIAPILYNFNFNEKKLHYLDKSMRCFIQKQITGMTAVGGIPDDNEYSEILSRSLVSLNFPESRKDNDYLNFEVNFGCNFRDFEIPLSGSMLLTQDSQEFDFFYERDKEAIPFGNENDLIEKAKYYSNNPAAAERIADAGYQRAINDHTWGRRFEQLFNYLTN
;
A
#
# COMPACT_ATOMS: atom_id res chain seq x y z
N LYS A 1 25.52 -2.27 19.53
CA LYS A 1 24.62 -3.44 19.71
C LYS A 1 23.23 -2.89 20.00
N ASN A 2 22.29 -3.10 19.10
CA ASN A 2 20.91 -2.71 19.33
C ASN A 2 20.40 -3.43 20.59
N LYS A 3 19.82 -2.67 21.53
CA LYS A 3 19.19 -3.22 22.72
C LYS A 3 18.03 -4.13 22.28
N ASN A 4 17.94 -5.33 22.82
CA ASN A 4 16.74 -6.16 22.64
C ASN A 4 15.58 -5.45 23.36
N LEU A 5 14.57 -5.00 22.57
CA LEU A 5 13.40 -4.29 23.07
C LEU A 5 12.24 -5.26 23.21
N LYS A 6 11.42 -5.09 24.25
CA LYS A 6 10.15 -5.77 24.40
C LYS A 6 9.01 -4.85 23.95
N ILE A 7 8.30 -5.24 22.90
CA ILE A 7 7.33 -4.40 22.20
C ILE A 7 5.94 -5.06 22.24
N LEU A 8 4.91 -4.31 22.65
CA LEU A 8 3.53 -4.69 22.41
C LEU A 8 3.09 -4.10 21.06
N LEU A 9 2.92 -4.96 20.06
CA LEU A 9 2.50 -4.59 18.71
C LEU A 9 1.02 -4.91 18.48
N VAL A 10 0.23 -3.91 18.12
CA VAL A 10 -1.20 -4.06 17.82
C VAL A 10 -1.49 -3.58 16.40
N MET A 11 -1.91 -4.49 15.53
CA MET A 11 -2.15 -4.19 14.12
C MET A 11 -3.19 -5.11 13.48
N GLY A 12 -3.67 -4.78 12.29
CA GLY A 12 -4.41 -5.70 11.44
C GLY A 12 -3.50 -6.69 10.70
N SER A 13 -4.08 -7.69 10.04
CA SER A 13 -3.34 -8.69 9.26
C SER A 13 -2.84 -8.12 7.94
N ALA A 14 -3.69 -7.39 7.22
CA ALA A 14 -3.39 -6.76 5.93
C ALA A 14 -4.40 -5.66 5.60
N ALA A 15 -4.10 -4.88 4.57
CA ALA A 15 -5.09 -4.03 3.92
C ALA A 15 -6.05 -4.90 3.08
N ALA A 16 -7.37 -4.67 3.21
CA ALA A 16 -8.33 -5.31 2.32
C ALA A 16 -8.03 -4.92 0.84
N PRO A 17 -8.31 -5.78 -0.15
CA PRO A 17 -9.26 -6.89 -0.11
C PRO A 17 -8.64 -8.29 -0.35
N VAL A 18 -7.39 -8.56 0.02
CA VAL A 18 -6.78 -9.87 -0.19
C VAL A 18 -7.15 -10.82 0.96
N PRO A 19 -8.02 -11.82 0.74
CA PRO A 19 -8.41 -12.77 1.79
C PRO A 19 -7.18 -13.50 2.35
N ASN A 20 -7.13 -13.61 3.68
CA ASN A 20 -6.08 -14.33 4.42
C ASN A 20 -4.65 -13.76 4.28
N SER A 21 -4.46 -12.61 3.65
CA SER A 21 -3.14 -11.97 3.58
C SER A 21 -2.61 -11.63 4.98
N GLN A 22 -1.34 -11.86 5.19
CA GLN A 22 -0.57 -11.53 6.38
C GLN A 22 0.46 -10.43 6.09
N MET A 23 0.25 -9.65 5.04
CA MET A 23 1.21 -8.67 4.52
C MET A 23 1.80 -7.76 5.61
N PHE A 24 0.99 -7.25 6.53
CA PHE A 24 1.51 -6.40 7.61
C PHE A 24 2.34 -7.21 8.61
N LYS A 25 1.90 -8.44 8.98
CA LYS A 25 2.67 -9.30 9.86
C LYS A 25 4.01 -9.63 9.22
N ASP A 26 4.00 -10.08 7.98
CA ASP A 26 5.21 -10.54 7.28
C ASP A 26 6.20 -9.39 7.04
N ASN A 27 5.71 -8.18 6.79
CA ASN A 27 6.57 -7.00 6.63
C ASN A 27 7.06 -6.42 7.96
N ILE A 28 6.20 -6.29 8.96
CA ILE A 28 6.47 -5.47 10.14
C ILE A 28 6.85 -6.32 11.34
N TYR A 29 5.98 -7.27 11.72
CA TYR A 29 6.27 -8.14 12.86
C TYR A 29 7.52 -8.98 12.62
N ASP A 30 7.63 -9.64 11.46
CA ASP A 30 8.76 -10.50 11.15
C ASP A 30 10.08 -9.71 11.04
N SER A 31 10.04 -8.45 10.59
CA SER A 31 11.21 -7.57 10.59
C SER A 31 11.67 -7.19 12.01
N LEU A 32 10.75 -6.92 12.93
CA LEU A 32 11.08 -6.65 14.32
C LEU A 32 11.69 -7.89 15.01
N ILE A 33 11.14 -9.08 14.74
CA ILE A 33 11.72 -10.36 15.22
C ILE A 33 13.12 -10.59 14.65
N THR A 34 13.33 -10.32 13.36
CA THR A 34 14.64 -10.45 12.70
C THR A 34 15.68 -9.51 13.30
N LEU A 35 15.29 -8.33 13.77
CA LEU A 35 16.14 -7.40 14.52
C LEU A 35 16.47 -7.88 15.94
N GLY A 36 15.86 -8.96 16.40
CA GLY A 36 16.10 -9.56 17.71
C GLY A 36 15.27 -8.96 18.84
N HIS A 37 14.14 -8.30 18.52
CA HIS A 37 13.22 -7.78 19.52
C HIS A 37 12.27 -8.87 20.01
N ASP A 38 11.82 -8.76 21.27
CA ASP A 38 10.74 -9.56 21.85
C ASP A 38 9.40 -8.87 21.58
N VAL A 39 8.59 -9.43 20.68
CA VAL A 39 7.36 -8.77 20.19
C VAL A 39 6.12 -9.58 20.56
N ARG A 40 5.28 -9.01 21.40
CA ARG A 40 3.93 -9.52 21.64
C ARG A 40 2.97 -8.93 20.62
N LEU A 41 2.44 -9.77 19.72
CA LEU A 41 1.54 -9.35 18.63
C LEU A 41 0.07 -9.56 19.02
N ILE A 42 -0.75 -8.52 18.83
CA ILE A 42 -2.22 -8.59 18.80
C ILE A 42 -2.69 -8.22 17.38
N GLN A 43 -3.28 -9.17 16.66
CA GLN A 43 -3.96 -8.90 15.38
C GLN A 43 -5.43 -8.59 15.66
N PHE A 44 -5.79 -7.31 15.66
CA PHE A 44 -7.12 -6.85 16.10
C PHE A 44 -8.25 -7.37 15.20
N ASP A 45 -8.02 -7.52 13.91
CA ASP A 45 -9.00 -8.05 12.95
C ASP A 45 -9.33 -9.52 13.23
N LYS A 46 -8.34 -10.31 13.65
CA LYS A 46 -8.57 -11.70 14.08
C LYS A 46 -9.26 -11.74 15.44
N TYR A 47 -8.80 -10.91 16.39
CA TYR A 47 -9.38 -10.86 17.71
C TYR A 47 -10.85 -10.43 17.69
N LEU A 48 -11.20 -9.40 16.89
CA LEU A 48 -12.56 -8.91 16.76
C LEU A 48 -13.46 -9.76 15.86
N LYS A 49 -12.94 -10.83 15.23
CA LYS A 49 -13.74 -11.67 14.33
C LYS A 49 -14.99 -12.25 15.02
N GLU A 50 -14.89 -12.61 16.28
CA GLU A 50 -16.00 -13.14 17.05
C GLU A 50 -16.98 -12.04 17.52
N HIS A 51 -16.58 -10.78 17.45
CA HIS A 51 -17.33 -9.59 17.86
C HIS A 51 -17.89 -8.77 16.70
N GLN A 52 -17.91 -9.30 15.48
CA GLN A 52 -18.35 -8.55 14.27
C GLN A 52 -19.80 -8.09 14.30
N ARG A 53 -20.65 -8.69 15.15
CA ARG A 53 -22.05 -8.34 15.31
C ARG A 53 -22.29 -7.25 16.35
N GLU A 54 -21.29 -6.95 17.17
CA GLU A 54 -21.35 -5.90 18.19
C GLU A 54 -21.34 -4.51 17.51
N ALA A 55 -21.89 -3.51 18.18
CA ALA A 55 -21.77 -2.14 17.75
C ALA A 55 -20.29 -1.70 17.74
N ARG A 56 -19.94 -0.76 16.85
CA ARG A 56 -18.54 -0.31 16.70
C ARG A 56 -17.92 0.17 18.01
N GLU A 57 -18.68 0.90 18.81
CA GLU A 57 -18.18 1.40 20.13
C GLU A 57 -17.91 0.25 21.13
N ASP A 58 -18.73 -0.80 21.11
CA ASP A 58 -18.47 -2.00 21.89
C ASP A 58 -17.23 -2.75 21.41
N GLN A 59 -17.03 -2.86 20.09
CA GLN A 59 -15.83 -3.46 19.51
C GLN A 59 -14.56 -2.69 19.93
N LYS A 60 -14.59 -1.36 19.96
CA LYS A 60 -13.48 -0.54 20.46
C LYS A 60 -13.19 -0.86 21.91
N ARG A 61 -14.21 -0.81 22.78
CA ARG A 61 -14.06 -1.10 24.20
C ARG A 61 -13.50 -2.50 24.45
N ILE A 62 -14.01 -3.51 23.74
CA ILE A 62 -13.54 -4.91 23.85
C ILE A 62 -12.05 -5.00 23.46
N LEU A 63 -11.64 -4.34 22.38
CA LEU A 63 -10.26 -4.32 21.94
C LEU A 63 -9.34 -3.60 22.94
N GLU A 64 -9.75 -2.44 23.44
CA GLU A 64 -9.00 -1.66 24.42
C GLU A 64 -8.79 -2.42 25.73
N GLU A 65 -9.84 -3.05 26.25
CA GLU A 65 -9.77 -3.92 27.44
C GLU A 65 -8.78 -5.07 27.23
N HIS A 66 -8.79 -5.70 26.06
CA HIS A 66 -7.85 -6.76 25.71
C HIS A 66 -6.40 -6.27 25.64
N ILE A 67 -6.17 -5.13 24.99
CA ILE A 67 -4.84 -4.51 24.88
C ILE A 67 -4.31 -4.18 26.29
N ILE A 68 -5.10 -3.51 27.12
CA ILE A 68 -4.70 -3.11 28.49
C ILE A 68 -4.45 -4.35 29.36
N LYS A 69 -5.31 -5.37 29.27
CA LYS A 69 -5.12 -6.64 29.98
C LYS A 69 -3.81 -7.30 29.59
N THR A 70 -3.52 -7.44 28.30
CA THR A 70 -2.27 -8.01 27.79
C THR A 70 -1.07 -7.18 28.24
N PHE A 71 -1.14 -5.86 28.13
CA PHE A 71 -0.10 -4.96 28.61
C PHE A 71 0.25 -5.16 30.08
N LYS A 72 -0.76 -5.22 30.96
CA LYS A 72 -0.58 -5.39 32.39
C LYS A 72 -0.11 -6.80 32.80
N SER A 73 -0.55 -7.84 32.08
CA SER A 73 -0.23 -9.22 32.44
C SER A 73 1.10 -9.73 31.88
N GLU A 74 1.54 -9.19 30.75
CA GLU A 74 2.74 -9.66 30.05
C GLU A 74 3.90 -8.64 30.07
N GLY A 75 3.68 -7.44 30.61
CA GLY A 75 4.70 -6.38 30.75
C GLY A 75 5.84 -6.73 31.73
N PRO A 76 6.79 -5.81 31.96
CA PRO A 76 6.85 -4.51 31.31
C PRO A 76 7.26 -4.54 29.85
N PHE A 77 6.80 -3.58 29.06
CA PHE A 77 7.19 -3.34 27.67
C PHE A 77 8.02 -2.07 27.56
N ASP A 78 9.02 -2.05 26.65
CA ASP A 78 9.80 -0.85 26.34
C ASP A 78 8.97 0.12 25.50
N TYR A 79 8.15 -0.39 24.56
CA TYR A 79 7.28 0.39 23.68
C TYR A 79 5.93 -0.29 23.44
N PHE A 80 4.91 0.53 23.24
CA PHE A 80 3.68 0.15 22.57
C PHE A 80 3.73 0.67 21.13
N LEU A 81 3.51 -0.20 20.15
CA LEU A 81 3.43 0.16 18.73
C LEU A 81 2.07 -0.23 18.18
N GLY A 82 1.27 0.77 17.80
CA GLY A 82 -0.04 0.60 17.20
C GLY A 82 -0.04 0.87 15.70
N PHE A 83 -0.87 0.14 14.96
CA PHE A 83 -1.38 0.48 13.64
C PHE A 83 -2.89 0.64 13.77
N LEU A 84 -3.27 1.68 14.47
CA LEU A 84 -4.63 1.90 14.93
C LEU A 84 -5.17 3.23 14.41
N SER A 85 -6.47 3.30 14.30
CA SER A 85 -7.19 4.51 13.91
C SER A 85 -8.36 4.77 14.85
N ASP A 86 -9.01 5.91 14.67
CA ASP A 86 -10.26 6.29 15.37
C ASP A 86 -11.39 5.25 15.18
N GLN A 87 -11.22 4.33 14.22
CA GLN A 87 -12.17 3.24 14.00
C GLN A 87 -11.99 2.05 14.94
N GLN A 88 -10.78 1.83 15.45
CA GLN A 88 -10.45 0.70 16.32
C GLN A 88 -10.39 1.08 17.79
N VAL A 89 -9.94 2.30 18.10
CA VAL A 89 -9.69 2.71 19.49
C VAL A 89 -10.08 4.17 19.73
N THR A 90 -10.14 4.54 20.99
CA THR A 90 -10.39 5.90 21.46
C THR A 90 -9.11 6.54 22.02
N PRO A 91 -9.08 7.85 22.28
CA PRO A 91 -7.98 8.51 22.96
C PRO A 91 -7.65 7.93 24.35
N ASP A 92 -8.62 7.32 25.01
CA ASP A 92 -8.45 6.83 26.38
C ASP A 92 -7.48 5.65 26.47
N LEU A 93 -7.37 4.83 25.41
CA LEU A 93 -6.33 3.81 25.32
C LEU A 93 -4.93 4.42 25.47
N TYR A 94 -4.61 5.45 24.69
CA TYR A 94 -3.29 6.10 24.71
C TYR A 94 -3.04 6.86 26.02
N LYS A 95 -4.06 7.50 26.58
CA LYS A 95 -3.96 8.15 27.90
C LYS A 95 -3.63 7.15 29.01
N GLU A 96 -4.21 5.95 28.96
CA GLU A 96 -3.92 4.89 29.93
C GLU A 96 -2.52 4.34 29.74
N LEU A 97 -2.16 3.94 28.50
CA LEU A 97 -0.85 3.35 28.20
C LEU A 97 0.32 4.30 28.46
N ASN A 98 0.16 5.59 28.16
CA ASN A 98 1.22 6.60 28.35
C ASN A 98 1.60 6.84 29.83
N LYS A 99 0.86 6.27 30.80
CA LYS A 99 1.26 6.30 32.21
C LYS A 99 2.48 5.43 32.50
N ASP A 100 2.66 4.35 31.71
CA ASP A 100 3.62 3.29 32.01
C ASP A 100 4.55 2.95 30.83
N VAL A 101 4.21 3.33 29.57
CA VAL A 101 4.99 3.02 28.39
C VAL A 101 4.94 4.16 27.37
N PHE A 102 6.01 4.34 26.60
CA PHE A 102 6.00 5.28 25.47
C PHE A 102 5.22 4.66 24.29
N THR A 103 4.22 5.38 23.80
CA THR A 103 3.36 4.89 22.72
C THR A 103 3.76 5.44 21.37
N LEU A 104 3.75 4.56 20.39
CA LEU A 104 3.96 4.81 18.97
C LEU A 104 2.70 4.41 18.20
N ASN A 105 2.34 5.15 17.15
CA ASN A 105 1.29 4.74 16.22
C ASN A 105 1.70 5.03 14.78
N TRP A 106 1.73 3.99 13.94
CA TRP A 106 2.06 4.14 12.52
C TRP A 106 0.80 4.24 11.69
N THR A 107 0.82 5.13 10.69
CA THR A 107 -0.32 5.43 9.82
C THR A 107 0.06 5.25 8.36
N CYS A 108 -0.56 4.27 7.69
CA CYS A 108 -0.42 4.09 6.24
C CYS A 108 -1.47 4.85 5.41
N ASN A 109 -2.52 5.37 6.05
CA ASN A 109 -3.64 6.07 5.41
C ASN A 109 -3.70 7.55 5.84
N SER A 110 -2.56 8.22 5.92
CA SER A 110 -2.50 9.62 6.38
C SER A 110 -3.27 10.60 5.49
N HIS A 111 -3.58 10.23 4.24
CA HIS A 111 -4.52 10.98 3.38
C HIS A 111 -5.96 11.01 3.91
N GLN A 112 -6.32 10.08 4.82
CA GLN A 112 -7.61 10.04 5.52
C GLN A 112 -7.48 10.51 6.98
N PHE A 113 -6.56 11.44 7.25
CA PHE A 113 -6.25 11.88 8.60
C PHE A 113 -7.47 12.37 9.37
N ASP A 114 -8.30 13.22 8.76
CA ASP A 114 -9.49 13.77 9.40
C ASP A 114 -10.50 12.70 9.83
N ASP A 115 -10.63 11.63 9.06
CA ASP A 115 -11.61 10.56 9.27
C ASP A 115 -11.08 9.42 10.16
N LEU A 116 -9.75 9.21 10.20
CA LEU A 116 -9.18 8.02 10.80
C LEU A 116 -8.19 8.27 11.95
N HIS A 117 -7.57 9.45 12.03
CA HIS A 117 -6.41 9.63 12.93
C HIS A 117 -6.48 10.90 13.78
N LYS A 118 -7.32 11.86 13.41
CA LYS A 118 -7.36 13.17 14.02
C LYS A 118 -7.66 13.13 15.50
N THR A 119 -8.54 12.22 15.92
CA THR A 119 -9.03 12.15 17.31
C THR A 119 -7.99 11.54 18.24
N ILE A 120 -7.30 10.47 17.82
CA ILE A 120 -6.30 9.79 18.67
C ILE A 120 -4.93 10.45 18.62
N SER A 121 -4.53 11.05 17.51
CA SER A 121 -3.16 11.54 17.29
C SER A 121 -2.61 12.48 18.37
N PRO A 122 -3.38 13.40 18.98
CA PRO A 122 -2.88 14.26 20.05
C PRO A 122 -2.45 13.52 21.31
N TYR A 123 -2.93 12.29 21.50
CA TYR A 123 -2.69 11.47 22.69
C TYR A 123 -1.62 10.38 22.50
N VAL A 124 -1.17 10.16 21.27
CA VAL A 124 -0.07 9.24 20.95
C VAL A 124 1.27 9.88 21.31
N GLY A 125 2.15 9.15 21.97
CA GLY A 125 3.48 9.64 22.36
C GLY A 125 4.31 10.11 21.15
N LEU A 126 4.29 9.33 20.03
CA LEU A 126 4.83 9.73 18.73
C LEU A 126 4.04 9.07 17.60
N ASN A 127 3.42 9.86 16.76
CA ASN A 127 2.80 9.39 15.53
C ASN A 127 3.86 9.19 14.45
N THR A 128 3.75 8.12 13.68
CA THR A 128 4.60 7.93 12.50
C THR A 128 3.75 7.84 11.25
N TYR A 129 4.18 8.46 10.15
CA TYR A 129 3.41 8.64 8.93
C TYR A 129 4.28 8.42 7.69
N ILE A 130 3.63 8.11 6.55
CA ILE A 130 4.31 7.62 5.35
C ILE A 130 4.73 8.70 4.36
N TRP A 131 3.96 9.77 4.21
CA TRP A 131 4.23 10.84 3.23
C TRP A 131 4.71 12.11 3.94
N LYS A 132 5.89 12.56 3.59
CA LYS A 132 6.53 13.71 4.23
C LYS A 132 5.68 14.98 4.20
N SER A 133 4.90 15.15 3.14
CA SER A 133 3.95 16.25 2.99
C SER A 133 2.83 16.27 4.04
N HIS A 134 2.62 15.17 4.78
CA HIS A 134 1.56 15.06 5.79
C HIS A 134 1.97 15.47 7.20
N GLU A 135 3.20 15.92 7.42
CA GLU A 135 3.66 16.44 8.73
C GLU A 135 2.72 17.53 9.28
N ALA A 136 2.33 18.48 8.43
CA ALA A 136 1.43 19.56 8.81
C ALA A 136 0.06 19.10 9.34
N LEU A 137 -0.41 17.90 8.98
CA LEU A 137 -1.66 17.35 9.51
C LEU A 137 -1.55 17.08 11.00
N TYR A 138 -0.43 16.51 11.44
CA TYR A 138 -0.15 16.22 12.85
C TYR A 138 0.11 17.51 13.64
N ASP A 139 0.85 18.45 13.06
CA ASP A 139 1.09 19.77 13.67
C ASP A 139 -0.21 20.52 13.91
N SER A 140 -1.19 20.40 13.00
CA SER A 140 -2.50 21.06 13.10
C SER A 140 -3.31 20.69 14.34
N VAL A 141 -3.03 19.52 14.93
CA VAL A 141 -3.67 19.03 16.16
C VAL A 141 -2.71 18.97 17.36
N GLY A 142 -1.51 19.55 17.24
CA GLY A 142 -0.49 19.57 18.28
C GLY A 142 0.11 18.19 18.59
N ALA A 143 0.05 17.25 17.66
CA ALA A 143 0.57 15.90 17.81
C ALA A 143 2.04 15.82 17.44
N LYS A 144 2.84 15.12 18.25
CA LYS A 144 4.22 14.79 17.89
C LYS A 144 4.24 13.77 16.76
N SER A 145 5.09 13.99 15.77
CA SER A 145 5.16 13.11 14.61
C SER A 145 6.58 12.89 14.10
N TYR A 146 6.78 11.76 13.41
CA TYR A 146 8.03 11.36 12.78
C TYR A 146 7.76 10.73 11.43
N TRP A 147 8.47 11.17 10.40
CA TRP A 147 8.34 10.60 9.06
C TRP A 147 8.97 9.22 9.00
N LEU A 148 8.13 8.20 8.88
CA LEU A 148 8.50 6.79 8.74
C LEU A 148 7.85 6.22 7.47
N PRO A 149 8.49 6.39 6.30
CA PRO A 149 7.92 5.92 5.04
C PRO A 149 7.81 4.40 4.99
N MET A 150 6.99 3.92 4.07
CA MET A 150 6.87 2.49 3.78
C MET A 150 8.22 1.86 3.42
N ALA A 151 8.30 0.57 3.51
CA ALA A 151 9.45 -0.25 3.20
C ALA A 151 9.00 -1.66 2.80
N ALA A 152 9.93 -2.57 2.54
CA ALA A 152 9.65 -3.97 2.30
C ALA A 152 10.52 -4.86 3.21
N ASN A 153 10.11 -6.13 3.40
CA ASN A 153 10.86 -7.10 4.18
C ASN A 153 11.72 -7.97 3.25
N GLU A 154 13.03 -7.90 3.41
CA GLU A 154 14.00 -8.71 2.66
C GLU A 154 13.84 -10.23 2.89
N GLY A 155 13.19 -10.64 3.95
CA GLY A 155 12.83 -12.04 4.19
C GLY A 155 11.70 -12.54 3.29
N GLN A 156 10.79 -11.65 2.92
CA GLN A 156 9.60 -11.95 2.10
C GLN A 156 9.86 -11.77 0.61
N TYR A 157 10.56 -10.70 0.22
CA TYR A 157 10.83 -10.37 -1.18
C TYR A 157 12.24 -10.78 -1.57
N LYS A 158 12.35 -11.78 -2.45
CA LYS A 158 13.64 -12.37 -2.86
C LYS A 158 13.82 -12.29 -4.35
N ARG A 159 15.05 -12.03 -4.79
CA ARG A 159 15.40 -12.01 -6.18
C ARG A 159 15.32 -13.39 -6.82
N SER A 160 14.84 -13.47 -8.05
CA SER A 160 14.98 -14.62 -8.95
C SER A 160 15.91 -14.28 -10.10
N LYS A 161 16.71 -15.26 -10.53
CA LYS A 161 17.49 -15.19 -11.78
C LYS A 161 16.61 -15.46 -13.01
N ASN A 162 15.52 -16.18 -12.85
CA ASN A 162 14.58 -16.46 -13.92
C ASN A 162 13.62 -15.29 -14.10
N LYS A 163 13.69 -14.61 -15.22
CA LYS A 163 12.83 -13.48 -15.62
C LYS A 163 11.99 -13.90 -16.83
N ASP A 164 10.97 -14.71 -16.59
CA ASP A 164 10.07 -15.25 -17.62
C ASP A 164 8.78 -14.42 -17.81
N ILE A 165 8.66 -13.31 -17.07
CA ILE A 165 7.60 -12.32 -17.23
C ILE A 165 8.23 -11.00 -17.67
N ASP A 166 7.95 -10.57 -18.90
CA ASP A 166 8.52 -9.32 -19.44
C ASP A 166 8.02 -8.11 -18.65
N ILE A 167 6.70 -7.94 -18.56
CA ILE A 167 6.07 -6.86 -17.79
C ILE A 167 4.92 -7.44 -16.96
N SER A 168 4.85 -7.10 -15.68
CA SER A 168 3.72 -7.43 -14.82
C SER A 168 3.08 -6.21 -14.19
N PHE A 169 1.78 -6.35 -13.88
CA PHE A 169 1.11 -5.51 -12.90
C PHE A 169 0.29 -6.37 -11.94
N VAL A 170 0.55 -6.22 -10.64
CA VAL A 170 -0.21 -6.91 -9.60
C VAL A 170 -0.94 -5.90 -8.73
N GLY A 171 -2.26 -5.89 -8.81
CA GLY A 171 -3.09 -4.97 -8.03
C GLY A 171 -4.53 -4.86 -8.53
N SER A 172 -5.37 -4.22 -7.74
CA SER A 172 -6.79 -4.04 -8.07
C SER A 172 -6.99 -3.04 -9.22
N ALA A 173 -8.02 -3.28 -10.02
CA ALA A 173 -8.45 -2.37 -11.09
C ALA A 173 -9.28 -1.21 -10.51
N TYR A 174 -8.62 -0.24 -9.89
CA TYR A 174 -9.28 0.99 -9.44
C TYR A 174 -8.54 2.22 -9.95
N GLY A 175 -9.14 3.38 -9.78
CA GLY A 175 -8.55 4.63 -10.19
C GLY A 175 -8.27 4.68 -11.70
N ASN A 176 -7.17 5.27 -12.11
CA ASN A 176 -6.74 5.39 -13.49
C ASN A 176 -6.01 4.15 -14.01
N ARG A 177 -5.76 3.16 -13.16
CA ARG A 177 -5.04 1.92 -13.53
C ARG A 177 -5.61 1.25 -14.76
N PRO A 178 -6.94 1.01 -14.87
CA PRO A 178 -7.50 0.40 -16.08
C PRO A 178 -7.25 1.20 -17.35
N TYR A 179 -7.28 2.53 -17.27
CA TYR A 179 -6.97 3.39 -18.39
C TYR A 179 -5.51 3.23 -18.86
N TYR A 180 -4.55 3.31 -17.96
CA TYR A 180 -3.13 3.13 -18.27
C TYR A 180 -2.84 1.73 -18.83
N ILE A 181 -3.38 0.68 -18.22
CA ILE A 181 -3.24 -0.70 -18.70
C ILE A 181 -3.85 -0.88 -20.08
N TRP A 182 -5.04 -0.35 -20.32
CA TRP A 182 -5.68 -0.39 -21.63
C TRP A 182 -4.84 0.32 -22.71
N ARG A 183 -4.30 1.50 -22.39
CA ARG A 183 -3.42 2.24 -23.32
C ARG A 183 -2.13 1.49 -23.65
N LEU A 184 -1.52 0.85 -22.66
CA LEU A 184 -0.36 -0.03 -22.89
C LEU A 184 -0.70 -1.17 -23.87
N LEU A 185 -1.78 -1.90 -23.60
CA LEU A 185 -2.23 -3.00 -24.46
C LEU A 185 -2.57 -2.54 -25.88
N GLN A 186 -3.27 -1.41 -26.03
CA GLN A 186 -3.55 -0.82 -27.34
C GLN A 186 -2.28 -0.46 -28.12
N SER A 187 -1.24 -0.07 -27.43
CA SER A 187 0.05 0.28 -28.05
C SER A 187 0.87 -0.94 -28.47
N GLY A 188 0.39 -2.17 -28.21
CA GLY A 188 1.07 -3.42 -28.51
C GLY A 188 2.05 -3.89 -27.43
N VAL A 189 2.06 -3.27 -26.23
CA VAL A 189 2.83 -3.77 -25.09
C VAL A 189 2.15 -5.00 -24.53
N SER A 190 2.89 -6.12 -24.47
CA SER A 190 2.42 -7.33 -23.77
C SER A 190 2.72 -7.24 -22.29
N LEU A 191 1.75 -7.54 -21.44
CA LEU A 191 1.92 -7.56 -20.00
C LEU A 191 1.06 -8.66 -19.36
N GLN A 192 1.50 -9.15 -18.21
CA GLN A 192 0.72 -10.06 -17.37
C GLN A 192 0.04 -9.26 -16.24
N LEU A 193 -1.25 -9.52 -16.06
CA LEU A 193 -2.13 -8.73 -15.19
C LEU A 193 -2.74 -9.62 -14.13
N PHE A 194 -2.60 -9.22 -12.85
CA PHE A 194 -3.08 -9.98 -11.70
C PHE A 194 -3.87 -9.09 -10.73
N GLY A 195 -4.90 -9.66 -10.12
CA GLY A 195 -5.68 -9.00 -9.08
C GLY A 195 -7.16 -8.82 -9.41
N PRO A 196 -7.94 -8.25 -8.48
CA PRO A 196 -9.39 -8.14 -8.64
C PRO A 196 -9.80 -6.97 -9.56
N GLY A 197 -10.96 -7.14 -10.19
CA GLY A 197 -11.65 -6.08 -10.92
C GLY A 197 -11.20 -5.88 -12.38
N TRP A 198 -10.31 -6.69 -12.90
CA TRP A 198 -9.83 -6.59 -14.29
C TRP A 198 -10.73 -7.29 -15.30
N GLN A 199 -11.42 -8.35 -14.89
CA GLN A 199 -12.30 -9.11 -15.77
C GLN A 199 -13.64 -8.40 -15.97
N PHE A 200 -14.10 -8.34 -17.21
CA PHE A 200 -15.44 -7.90 -17.50
C PHE A 200 -16.42 -9.06 -17.29
N ASN A 201 -17.36 -8.86 -16.37
CA ASN A 201 -18.43 -9.80 -16.12
C ASN A 201 -19.68 -9.44 -16.96
N ASN A 202 -20.20 -10.39 -17.74
CA ASN A 202 -21.39 -10.23 -18.57
C ASN A 202 -22.70 -10.22 -17.74
N THR A 203 -22.78 -9.35 -16.73
CA THR A 203 -24.03 -9.12 -15.99
C THR A 203 -24.95 -8.19 -16.78
N ILE A 204 -26.26 -8.34 -16.61
CA ILE A 204 -27.27 -7.46 -17.23
C ILE A 204 -26.94 -5.98 -16.93
N SER A 205 -26.57 -5.67 -15.69
CA SER A 205 -26.20 -4.29 -15.30
C SER A 205 -24.98 -3.76 -16.04
N ASN A 206 -23.95 -4.58 -16.28
CA ASN A 206 -22.74 -4.19 -17.01
C ASN A 206 -23.01 -4.07 -18.52
N LEU A 207 -23.85 -4.94 -19.08
CA LEU A 207 -24.29 -4.82 -20.47
C LEU A 207 -25.13 -3.57 -20.69
N LEU A 208 -26.05 -3.24 -19.79
CA LEU A 208 -26.81 -1.99 -19.84
C LEU A 208 -25.90 -0.76 -19.77
N ARG A 209 -24.91 -0.75 -18.89
CA ARG A 209 -23.92 0.33 -18.79
C ARG A 209 -23.08 0.45 -20.07
N LEU A 210 -22.70 -0.67 -20.67
CA LEU A 210 -21.88 -0.69 -21.87
C LEU A 210 -22.63 -0.16 -23.10
N TYR A 211 -23.90 -0.52 -23.27
CA TYR A 211 -24.65 -0.25 -24.49
C TYR A 211 -25.68 0.88 -24.38
N ILE A 212 -26.30 1.07 -23.22
CA ILE A 212 -27.40 2.04 -23.04
C ILE A 212 -26.87 3.37 -22.53
N ALA A 213 -25.88 3.39 -21.65
CA ALA A 213 -25.37 4.65 -21.10
C ALA A 213 -24.80 5.61 -22.16
N PRO A 214 -24.10 5.16 -23.21
CA PRO A 214 -23.67 6.05 -24.31
C PRO A 214 -24.85 6.69 -25.08
N ILE A 215 -25.97 5.97 -25.17
CA ILE A 215 -27.20 6.47 -25.86
C ILE A 215 -27.91 7.53 -25.00
N LEU A 216 -27.98 7.30 -23.69
CA LEU A 216 -28.58 8.23 -22.75
C LEU A 216 -27.75 9.52 -22.55
N TYR A 217 -26.47 9.49 -22.93
CA TYR A 217 -25.58 10.64 -22.86
C TYR A 217 -26.03 11.84 -23.70
N ASN A 218 -26.70 11.58 -24.82
CA ASN A 218 -27.17 12.63 -25.74
C ASN A 218 -28.32 13.46 -25.19
N PHE A 219 -28.89 13.15 -24.00
CA PHE A 219 -30.06 13.82 -23.45
C PHE A 219 -29.84 14.43 -22.04
N ASN A 220 -29.39 15.69 -21.98
CA ASN A 220 -29.24 16.57 -20.78
C ASN A 220 -28.21 16.21 -19.67
N PHE A 221 -27.31 17.13 -19.38
CA PHE A 221 -26.22 17.04 -18.38
C PHE A 221 -26.71 17.29 -16.93
N ASN A 222 -26.33 16.42 -15.98
CA ASN A 222 -26.27 16.68 -14.55
C ASN A 222 -25.20 15.78 -13.88
N GLU A 223 -24.79 16.06 -12.61
CA GLU A 223 -23.74 15.33 -11.89
C GLU A 223 -23.97 13.81 -11.80
N LYS A 224 -25.22 13.35 -11.68
CA LYS A 224 -25.53 11.91 -11.68
C LYS A 224 -25.16 11.23 -13.00
N LYS A 225 -25.14 11.96 -14.11
CA LYS A 225 -24.78 11.42 -15.43
C LYS A 225 -23.27 11.28 -15.59
N LEU A 226 -22.49 12.17 -14.98
CA LEU A 226 -21.02 12.05 -14.94
C LEU A 226 -20.60 10.70 -14.30
N HIS A 227 -21.23 10.35 -13.19
CA HIS A 227 -21.01 9.07 -12.51
C HIS A 227 -21.43 7.84 -13.34
N TYR A 228 -22.49 7.95 -14.16
CA TYR A 228 -22.90 6.88 -15.08
C TYR A 228 -21.91 6.72 -16.25
N LEU A 229 -21.36 7.81 -16.75
CA LEU A 229 -20.36 7.78 -17.81
C LEU A 229 -19.06 7.14 -17.34
N ASP A 230 -18.63 7.47 -16.12
CA ASP A 230 -17.47 6.86 -15.49
C ASP A 230 -17.64 5.33 -15.39
N LYS A 231 -18.77 4.85 -14.92
CA LYS A 231 -19.08 3.40 -14.86
C LYS A 231 -19.15 2.75 -16.24
N SER A 232 -19.65 3.45 -17.25
CA SER A 232 -19.75 2.96 -18.61
C SER A 232 -18.38 2.88 -19.28
N MET A 233 -17.56 3.90 -19.11
CA MET A 233 -16.18 3.92 -19.57
C MET A 233 -15.38 2.80 -18.90
N ARG A 234 -15.58 2.58 -17.61
CA ARG A 234 -14.96 1.46 -16.89
C ARG A 234 -15.34 0.10 -17.47
N CYS A 235 -16.63 -0.13 -17.70
CA CYS A 235 -17.12 -1.36 -18.31
C CYS A 235 -16.52 -1.56 -19.72
N PHE A 236 -16.44 -0.49 -20.50
CA PHE A 236 -15.82 -0.53 -21.83
C PHE A 236 -14.35 -0.92 -21.75
N ILE A 237 -13.57 -0.24 -20.92
CA ILE A 237 -12.14 -0.50 -20.74
C ILE A 237 -11.91 -1.93 -20.24
N GLN A 238 -12.65 -2.40 -19.24
CA GLN A 238 -12.54 -3.77 -18.74
C GLN A 238 -12.83 -4.82 -19.83
N LYS A 239 -13.85 -4.57 -20.67
CA LYS A 239 -14.15 -5.45 -21.80
C LYS A 239 -13.00 -5.49 -22.83
N GLN A 240 -12.39 -4.34 -23.12
CA GLN A 240 -11.22 -4.27 -24.00
C GLN A 240 -10.04 -5.03 -23.43
N ILE A 241 -9.70 -4.79 -22.17
CA ILE A 241 -8.61 -5.49 -21.45
C ILE A 241 -8.82 -7.00 -21.49
N THR A 242 -10.02 -7.48 -21.15
CA THR A 242 -10.36 -8.92 -21.16
C THR A 242 -10.18 -9.55 -22.53
N GLY A 243 -10.37 -8.80 -23.62
CA GLY A 243 -10.15 -9.26 -25.00
C GLY A 243 -8.69 -9.20 -25.46
N MET A 244 -7.82 -8.46 -24.77
CA MET A 244 -6.43 -8.21 -25.18
C MET A 244 -5.39 -9.01 -24.39
N THR A 245 -5.67 -9.36 -23.15
CA THR A 245 -4.73 -10.09 -22.30
C THR A 245 -5.42 -11.04 -21.36
N ALA A 246 -4.73 -12.11 -20.99
CA ALA A 246 -5.16 -12.99 -19.91
C ALA A 246 -4.99 -12.25 -18.57
N VAL A 247 -6.02 -12.37 -17.73
CA VAL A 247 -6.00 -11.85 -16.37
C VAL A 247 -5.82 -13.01 -15.40
N GLY A 248 -4.73 -12.98 -14.64
CA GLY A 248 -4.50 -13.92 -13.54
C GLY A 248 -5.48 -13.67 -12.39
N GLY A 249 -5.55 -14.64 -11.48
CA GLY A 249 -6.33 -14.53 -10.25
C GLY A 249 -5.81 -13.46 -9.29
N ILE A 250 -6.37 -13.45 -8.08
CA ILE A 250 -5.83 -12.67 -6.96
C ILE A 250 -4.74 -13.53 -6.33
N PRO A 251 -3.45 -13.17 -6.46
CA PRO A 251 -2.37 -13.96 -5.88
C PRO A 251 -2.42 -13.89 -4.35
N ASP A 252 -2.03 -14.95 -3.68
CA ASP A 252 -1.68 -14.91 -2.27
C ASP A 252 -0.34 -14.17 -2.05
N ASP A 253 0.10 -14.01 -0.79
CA ASP A 253 1.31 -13.23 -0.48
C ASP A 253 2.59 -13.87 -1.06
N ASN A 254 2.65 -15.20 -1.17
CA ASN A 254 3.79 -15.91 -1.77
C ASN A 254 3.78 -15.81 -3.29
N GLU A 255 2.62 -16.05 -3.92
CA GLU A 255 2.43 -15.89 -5.36
C GLU A 255 2.72 -14.45 -5.79
N TYR A 256 2.30 -13.46 -4.99
CA TYR A 256 2.60 -12.06 -5.21
C TYR A 256 4.11 -11.80 -5.27
N SER A 257 4.84 -12.25 -4.25
CA SER A 257 6.31 -12.14 -4.18
C SER A 257 6.99 -12.87 -5.34
N GLU A 258 6.50 -14.06 -5.71
CA GLU A 258 7.02 -14.84 -6.83
C GLU A 258 6.82 -14.13 -8.17
N ILE A 259 5.63 -13.59 -8.44
CA ILE A 259 5.34 -12.85 -9.68
C ILE A 259 6.31 -11.66 -9.80
N LEU A 260 6.49 -10.87 -8.74
CA LEU A 260 7.43 -9.75 -8.75
C LEU A 260 8.87 -10.22 -9.05
N SER A 261 9.31 -11.30 -8.40
CA SER A 261 10.67 -11.81 -8.56
C SER A 261 10.97 -12.33 -9.98
N ARG A 262 9.97 -12.88 -10.67
CA ARG A 262 10.04 -13.39 -12.03
C ARG A 262 9.85 -12.33 -13.10
N SER A 263 9.39 -11.14 -12.73
CA SER A 263 9.15 -10.04 -13.67
C SER A 263 10.45 -9.29 -13.98
N LEU A 264 10.69 -9.02 -15.26
CA LEU A 264 11.75 -8.12 -15.70
C LEU A 264 11.41 -6.67 -15.31
N VAL A 265 10.19 -6.26 -15.62
CA VAL A 265 9.62 -4.95 -15.30
C VAL A 265 8.33 -5.15 -14.51
N SER A 266 8.17 -4.45 -13.41
CA SER A 266 6.91 -4.40 -12.68
C SER A 266 6.37 -2.98 -12.63
N LEU A 267 5.11 -2.84 -13.02
CA LEU A 267 4.42 -1.54 -13.02
C LEU A 267 3.91 -1.20 -11.62
N ASN A 268 3.97 0.08 -11.26
CA ASN A 268 3.30 0.60 -10.09
C ASN A 268 2.54 1.90 -10.38
N PHE A 269 1.35 1.99 -9.81
CA PHE A 269 0.50 3.18 -9.82
C PHE A 269 0.16 3.49 -8.36
N PRO A 270 0.94 4.35 -7.68
CA PRO A 270 0.78 4.64 -6.25
C PRO A 270 -0.40 5.57 -5.93
N GLU A 271 -1.37 5.69 -6.83
CA GLU A 271 -2.54 6.53 -6.62
C GLU A 271 -3.28 6.20 -5.32
N SER A 272 -3.50 7.19 -4.47
CA SER A 272 -4.55 7.16 -3.46
C SER A 272 -5.69 8.07 -3.92
N ARG A 273 -6.93 7.60 -3.88
CA ARG A 273 -8.10 8.40 -4.21
C ARG A 273 -8.96 8.64 -3.00
N LYS A 274 -9.46 9.88 -2.87
CA LYS A 274 -10.58 10.17 -1.98
C LYS A 274 -11.91 9.64 -2.53
N ASP A 275 -12.06 9.59 -3.87
CA ASP A 275 -13.30 9.19 -4.55
C ASP A 275 -13.01 8.25 -5.73
N ASN A 276 -13.99 7.40 -6.05
CA ASN A 276 -13.97 6.50 -7.21
C ASN A 276 -14.23 7.26 -8.53
N ASP A 277 -13.73 8.48 -8.67
CA ASP A 277 -13.93 9.29 -9.87
C ASP A 277 -12.88 8.95 -10.93
N TYR A 278 -13.32 8.31 -11.99
CA TYR A 278 -12.50 7.85 -13.11
C TYR A 278 -11.93 8.99 -13.96
N LEU A 279 -12.55 10.14 -13.91
CA LEU A 279 -12.19 11.30 -14.73
C LEU A 279 -11.30 12.29 -13.97
N ASN A 280 -11.17 12.16 -12.67
CA ASN A 280 -10.37 13.04 -11.84
C ASN A 280 -8.95 12.48 -11.71
N PHE A 281 -8.02 13.02 -12.49
CA PHE A 281 -6.62 12.62 -12.57
C PHE A 281 -5.75 13.29 -11.50
N GLU A 282 -6.28 13.56 -10.32
CA GLU A 282 -5.45 14.06 -9.24
C GLU A 282 -4.37 13.06 -8.88
N VAL A 283 -3.15 13.46 -9.13
CA VAL A 283 -1.93 12.68 -8.92
C VAL A 283 -1.71 12.50 -7.43
N ASN A 284 -1.49 11.28 -7.02
CA ASN A 284 -1.01 11.00 -5.69
C ASN A 284 0.45 11.40 -5.54
N PHE A 285 0.82 11.94 -4.39
CA PHE A 285 2.10 12.59 -4.18
C PHE A 285 3.16 11.74 -3.52
N GLY A 286 2.85 10.51 -3.11
CA GLY A 286 3.77 9.69 -2.32
C GLY A 286 3.95 8.25 -2.82
N CYS A 287 5.00 7.61 -2.33
CA CYS A 287 5.28 6.21 -2.60
C CYS A 287 4.41 5.27 -1.77
N ASN A 288 4.13 4.08 -2.30
CA ASN A 288 3.42 3.00 -1.61
C ASN A 288 4.33 1.76 -1.39
N PHE A 289 3.79 0.67 -0.86
CA PHE A 289 4.56 -0.56 -0.62
C PHE A 289 5.27 -1.09 -1.87
N ARG A 290 4.61 -1.08 -3.03
CA ARG A 290 5.17 -1.62 -4.29
C ARG A 290 6.41 -0.88 -4.76
N ASP A 291 6.56 0.39 -4.43
CA ASP A 291 7.76 1.14 -4.75
C ASP A 291 9.01 0.58 -4.04
N PHE A 292 8.83 -0.21 -2.99
CA PHE A 292 9.89 -0.86 -2.24
C PHE A 292 9.94 -2.37 -2.47
N GLU A 293 8.79 -3.02 -2.59
CA GLU A 293 8.65 -4.47 -2.80
C GLU A 293 9.20 -4.88 -4.18
N ILE A 294 8.91 -4.11 -5.22
CA ILE A 294 9.35 -4.39 -6.59
C ILE A 294 10.88 -4.39 -6.71
N PRO A 295 11.60 -3.32 -6.32
CA PRO A 295 13.06 -3.33 -6.38
C PRO A 295 13.67 -4.42 -5.49
N LEU A 296 13.13 -4.64 -4.29
CA LEU A 296 13.63 -5.67 -3.38
C LEU A 296 13.45 -7.09 -3.94
N SER A 297 12.44 -7.31 -4.80
CA SER A 297 12.24 -8.55 -5.56
C SER A 297 13.19 -8.66 -6.78
N GLY A 298 14.00 -7.65 -7.06
CA GLY A 298 14.91 -7.62 -8.20
C GLY A 298 14.21 -7.45 -9.55
N SER A 299 13.03 -6.84 -9.57
CA SER A 299 12.34 -6.38 -10.77
C SER A 299 12.62 -4.88 -10.98
N MET A 300 12.69 -4.44 -12.23
CA MET A 300 12.77 -3.01 -12.52
C MET A 300 11.45 -2.34 -12.17
N LEU A 301 11.50 -1.34 -11.31
CA LEU A 301 10.34 -0.53 -10.95
C LEU A 301 10.05 0.50 -12.05
N LEU A 302 8.91 0.38 -12.70
CA LEU A 302 8.33 1.40 -13.58
C LEU A 302 7.09 1.96 -12.91
N THR A 303 7.21 3.15 -12.29
CA THR A 303 6.21 3.71 -11.38
C THR A 303 5.71 5.07 -11.85
N GLN A 304 4.46 5.40 -11.53
CA GLN A 304 3.96 6.75 -11.72
C GLN A 304 4.79 7.73 -10.88
N ASP A 305 5.18 8.84 -11.49
CA ASP A 305 5.96 9.87 -10.82
C ASP A 305 5.23 10.47 -9.61
N SER A 306 5.98 10.83 -8.59
CA SER A 306 5.48 11.45 -7.38
C SER A 306 6.45 12.51 -6.87
N GLN A 307 5.94 13.46 -6.07
CA GLN A 307 6.76 14.51 -5.47
C GLN A 307 7.81 13.97 -4.48
N GLU A 308 7.59 12.76 -3.96
CA GLU A 308 8.48 12.13 -2.98
C GLU A 308 9.44 11.11 -3.59
N PHE A 309 9.38 10.87 -4.91
CA PHE A 309 10.19 9.85 -5.59
C PHE A 309 11.69 10.03 -5.31
N ASP A 310 12.19 11.27 -5.41
CA ASP A 310 13.62 11.56 -5.27
C ASP A 310 14.17 11.40 -3.83
N PHE A 311 13.30 11.21 -2.85
CA PHE A 311 13.73 10.80 -1.50
C PHE A 311 14.18 9.35 -1.42
N PHE A 312 13.76 8.52 -2.38
CA PHE A 312 13.95 7.08 -2.33
C PHE A 312 14.88 6.56 -3.41
N TYR A 313 14.76 7.06 -4.65
CA TYR A 313 15.48 6.53 -5.80
C TYR A 313 16.09 7.63 -6.66
N GLU A 314 17.26 7.33 -7.25
CA GLU A 314 17.83 8.13 -8.34
C GLU A 314 17.11 7.81 -9.65
N ARG A 315 16.49 8.86 -10.25
CA ARG A 315 15.70 8.75 -11.49
C ARG A 315 16.52 8.15 -12.62
N ASP A 316 15.89 7.27 -13.39
CA ASP A 316 16.44 6.61 -14.58
C ASP A 316 17.70 5.77 -14.32
N LYS A 317 18.04 5.54 -13.04
CA LYS A 317 19.18 4.75 -12.62
C LYS A 317 18.84 3.65 -11.61
N GLU A 318 18.02 3.95 -10.61
CA GLU A 318 17.59 2.99 -9.57
C GLU A 318 16.12 2.59 -9.74
N ALA A 319 15.31 3.46 -10.33
CA ALA A 319 13.92 3.21 -10.71
C ALA A 319 13.51 4.16 -11.83
N ILE A 320 12.45 3.82 -12.54
CA ILE A 320 11.97 4.57 -13.71
C ILE A 320 10.61 5.19 -13.41
N PRO A 321 10.54 6.51 -13.14
CA PRO A 321 9.27 7.20 -13.04
C PRO A 321 8.69 7.51 -14.42
N PHE A 322 7.36 7.54 -14.56
CA PHE A 322 6.66 8.04 -15.73
C PHE A 322 5.67 9.15 -15.36
N GLY A 323 5.65 10.23 -16.17
CA GLY A 323 4.83 11.41 -15.91
C GLY A 323 3.44 11.38 -16.53
N ASN A 324 3.25 10.60 -17.61
CA ASN A 324 1.97 10.50 -18.32
C ASN A 324 1.90 9.18 -19.11
N GLU A 325 0.76 8.95 -19.81
CA GLU A 325 0.53 7.70 -20.53
C GLU A 325 1.50 7.46 -21.71
N ASN A 326 1.89 8.51 -22.44
CA ASN A 326 2.81 8.36 -23.55
C ASN A 326 4.21 8.01 -23.08
N ASP A 327 4.68 8.67 -22.02
CA ASP A 327 5.94 8.36 -21.35
C ASP A 327 5.96 6.93 -20.81
N LEU A 328 4.86 6.49 -20.19
CA LEU A 328 4.69 5.09 -19.76
C LEU A 328 4.83 4.11 -20.94
N ILE A 329 4.15 4.37 -22.06
CA ILE A 329 4.17 3.51 -23.23
C ILE A 329 5.58 3.44 -23.83
N GLU A 330 6.26 4.58 -23.98
CA GLU A 330 7.63 4.64 -24.50
C GLU A 330 8.60 3.85 -23.64
N LYS A 331 8.58 4.07 -22.31
CA LYS A 331 9.42 3.38 -21.34
C LYS A 331 9.14 1.88 -21.29
N ALA A 332 7.86 1.48 -21.26
CA ALA A 332 7.48 0.08 -21.26
C ALA A 332 7.99 -0.65 -22.51
N LYS A 333 7.83 -0.05 -23.69
CA LYS A 333 8.37 -0.59 -24.96
C LYS A 333 9.89 -0.66 -24.97
N TYR A 334 10.54 0.40 -24.50
CA TYR A 334 11.99 0.44 -24.49
C TYR A 334 12.58 -0.67 -23.61
N TYR A 335 12.13 -0.79 -22.38
CA TYR A 335 12.69 -1.75 -21.42
C TYR A 335 12.30 -3.20 -21.72
N SER A 336 11.11 -3.47 -22.26
CA SER A 336 10.75 -4.82 -22.71
C SER A 336 11.58 -5.29 -23.89
N ASN A 337 12.00 -4.37 -24.78
CA ASN A 337 12.86 -4.67 -25.92
C ASN A 337 14.37 -4.61 -25.59
N ASN A 338 14.74 -4.12 -24.42
CA ASN A 338 16.12 -3.98 -23.96
C ASN A 338 16.32 -4.59 -22.55
N PRO A 339 16.22 -5.93 -22.41
CA PRO A 339 16.27 -6.60 -21.10
C PRO A 339 17.51 -6.24 -20.29
N ALA A 340 18.68 -6.16 -20.94
CA ALA A 340 19.92 -5.80 -20.26
C ALA A 340 19.90 -4.37 -19.65
N ALA A 341 19.15 -3.44 -20.25
CA ALA A 341 18.96 -2.11 -19.67
C ALA A 341 18.04 -2.18 -18.45
N ALA A 342 16.94 -2.95 -18.54
CA ALA A 342 16.03 -3.17 -17.43
C ALA A 342 16.74 -3.85 -16.23
N GLU A 343 17.53 -4.88 -16.49
CA GLU A 343 18.31 -5.58 -15.46
C GLU A 343 19.31 -4.66 -14.73
N ARG A 344 20.00 -3.77 -15.44
CA ARG A 344 20.91 -2.80 -14.80
C ARG A 344 20.15 -1.87 -13.82
N ILE A 345 18.98 -1.37 -14.22
CA ILE A 345 18.14 -0.54 -13.35
C ILE A 345 17.63 -1.37 -12.18
N ALA A 346 17.15 -2.60 -12.42
CA ALA A 346 16.69 -3.51 -11.38
C ALA A 346 17.78 -3.83 -10.35
N ASP A 347 19.02 -4.04 -10.80
CA ASP A 347 20.17 -4.29 -9.91
C ASP A 347 20.48 -3.07 -9.04
N ALA A 348 20.54 -1.87 -9.62
CA ALA A 348 20.75 -0.64 -8.86
C ALA A 348 19.62 -0.36 -7.87
N GLY A 349 18.37 -0.52 -8.30
CA GLY A 349 17.19 -0.39 -7.46
C GLY A 349 17.17 -1.40 -6.29
N TYR A 350 17.57 -2.65 -6.56
CA TYR A 350 17.71 -3.65 -5.51
C TYR A 350 18.76 -3.27 -4.47
N GLN A 351 19.95 -2.81 -4.91
CA GLN A 351 21.00 -2.37 -3.98
C GLN A 351 20.52 -1.20 -3.13
N ARG A 352 19.82 -0.26 -3.72
CA ARG A 352 19.20 0.84 -2.98
C ARG A 352 18.18 0.34 -1.97
N ALA A 353 17.26 -0.53 -2.39
CA ALA A 353 16.19 -1.06 -1.53
C ALA A 353 16.72 -1.86 -0.34
N ILE A 354 17.67 -2.77 -0.57
CA ILE A 354 18.24 -3.61 0.51
C ILE A 354 19.05 -2.81 1.53
N ASN A 355 19.71 -1.74 1.09
CA ASN A 355 20.55 -0.93 1.97
C ASN A 355 19.71 0.10 2.77
N ASP A 356 18.68 0.70 2.15
CA ASP A 356 18.05 1.90 2.70
C ASP A 356 16.54 1.73 2.95
N HIS A 357 15.86 0.77 2.29
CA HIS A 357 14.40 0.73 2.23
C HIS A 357 13.79 -0.58 2.74
N THR A 358 14.46 -1.23 3.69
CA THR A 358 13.87 -2.36 4.43
C THR A 358 13.20 -1.90 5.72
N TRP A 359 12.22 -2.67 6.18
CA TRP A 359 11.57 -2.42 7.48
C TRP A 359 12.56 -2.48 8.63
N GLY A 360 13.58 -3.36 8.54
CA GLY A 360 14.67 -3.39 9.51
C GLY A 360 15.36 -2.03 9.62
N ARG A 361 15.73 -1.40 8.49
CA ARG A 361 16.32 -0.07 8.47
C ARG A 361 15.40 1.02 9.02
N ARG A 362 14.10 0.96 8.71
CA ARG A 362 13.13 1.92 9.25
C ARG A 362 13.04 1.85 10.78
N PHE A 363 12.98 0.64 11.34
CA PHE A 363 12.91 0.46 12.79
C PHE A 363 14.22 0.84 13.47
N GLU A 364 15.38 0.51 12.91
CA GLU A 364 16.67 0.99 13.43
C GLU A 364 16.72 2.52 13.50
N GLN A 365 16.30 3.21 12.45
CA GLN A 365 16.26 4.68 12.40
C GLN A 365 15.29 5.24 13.46
N LEU A 366 14.09 4.67 13.56
CA LEU A 366 13.08 5.09 14.53
C LEU A 366 13.56 4.92 15.97
N PHE A 367 14.07 3.74 16.32
CA PHE A 367 14.55 3.47 17.69
C PHE A 367 15.79 4.29 18.05
N ASN A 368 16.68 4.55 17.10
CA ASN A 368 17.80 5.47 17.32
C ASN A 368 17.31 6.91 17.56
N TYR A 369 16.30 7.37 16.84
CA TYR A 369 15.67 8.68 17.07
C TYR A 369 15.06 8.79 18.47
N LEU A 370 14.43 7.72 18.97
CA LEU A 370 13.79 7.71 20.29
C LEU A 370 14.78 7.65 21.45
N THR A 371 16.03 7.23 21.21
CA THR A 371 17.05 7.07 22.26
C THR A 371 18.06 8.21 22.33
N ASN A 372 18.05 9.11 21.32
CA ASN A 372 18.86 10.34 21.28
C ASN A 372 18.07 11.55 21.77
#